data_b71cdc2b83c592a413b8dcc3c04ace6f
#
_entry.id   b71cdc2b83c592a413b8dcc3c04ace6f
#
_cell.length_a   1.000
_cell.length_b   1.000
_cell.length_c   1.000
_cell.angle_alpha   90.00
_cell.angle_beta   90.00
_cell.angle_gamma   90.00
#
_symmetry.space_group_name_H-M   'P 1'
#
loop_
_entity.id
_entity.type
_entity.pdbx_description
1 polymer ?
#
loop_
_entity_poly.entity_id
_entity_poly.type
_entity_poly.pdbx_seq_one_letter_code
_entity_poly.pdbx_strand_id
1 'polypeptide(L)'
;MFCTRKVNDDYTWVGADGRRLAMFEGVYDVPRGVSFNSYLLTDGKTVLFDTADASVCRVFLENVAHGLNGRALDYLVVQHMEPDHAADIRDLLVRHPETTVVCSAAAKNMLAQFFGPGYEGRISVVKEGDTLCTGRHTLHFVAAPMVHWPEVLMTYDETDKLLLTADAFGTFGALNG
;
A
#
# COMPACT_ATOMS: atom_id res chain seq x y z
N MET A 1 -2.24 -0.80 20.67
CA MET A 1 -1.12 -1.79 20.61
C MET A 1 -0.72 -1.88 19.16
N PHE A 2 0.52 -1.62 18.84
CA PHE A 2 1.02 -1.59 17.46
C PHE A 2 1.46 -2.99 17.03
N CYS A 3 1.20 -3.33 15.77
CA CYS A 3 1.54 -4.63 15.19
C CYS A 3 2.56 -4.49 14.05
N THR A 4 3.43 -3.48 14.12
CA THR A 4 4.44 -3.23 13.08
C THR A 4 5.60 -4.21 13.16
N ARG A 5 6.20 -4.55 12.01
CA ARG A 5 7.38 -5.42 11.93
C ARG A 5 8.44 -4.80 11.02
N LYS A 6 9.67 -4.76 11.48
CA LYS A 6 10.80 -4.37 10.64
C LYS A 6 11.06 -5.42 9.58
N VAL A 7 11.17 -4.99 8.32
CA VAL A 7 11.64 -5.79 7.19
C VAL A 7 13.16 -5.66 7.09
N ASN A 8 13.65 -4.42 7.18
CA ASN A 8 15.07 -4.05 7.27
C ASN A 8 15.20 -2.70 7.99
N ASP A 9 16.31 -1.99 7.85
CA ASP A 9 16.53 -0.73 8.56
C ASP A 9 15.58 0.38 8.13
N ASP A 10 15.17 0.41 6.86
CA ASP A 10 14.34 1.48 6.29
C ASP A 10 12.90 1.06 6.00
N TYR A 11 12.64 -0.23 5.79
CA TYR A 11 11.31 -0.76 5.54
C TYR A 11 10.67 -1.36 6.79
N THR A 12 9.43 -0.97 7.03
CA THR A 12 8.59 -1.52 8.11
C THR A 12 7.26 -1.99 7.53
N TRP A 13 6.86 -3.24 7.79
CA TRP A 13 5.50 -3.69 7.57
C TRP A 13 4.57 -2.99 8.57
N VAL A 14 3.54 -2.33 8.04
CA VAL A 14 2.57 -1.55 8.80
C VAL A 14 1.13 -2.01 8.53
N GLY A 15 0.97 -3.10 7.82
CA GLY A 15 -0.31 -3.72 7.52
C GLY A 15 -1.06 -4.20 8.78
N ALA A 16 -2.06 -5.04 8.57
CA ALA A 16 -2.83 -5.61 9.68
C ALA A 16 -3.30 -7.04 9.36
N ASP A 17 -3.56 -7.82 10.40
CA ASP A 17 -4.06 -9.18 10.27
C ASP A 17 -5.59 -9.24 10.47
N GLY A 18 -6.30 -9.77 9.47
CA GLY A 18 -7.72 -10.11 9.54
C GLY A 18 -7.91 -11.57 9.97
N ARG A 19 -8.32 -11.82 11.23
CA ARG A 19 -8.58 -13.18 11.75
C ARG A 19 -10.07 -13.47 11.95
N ARG A 20 -10.93 -12.52 11.58
CA ARG A 20 -12.38 -12.62 11.80
C ARG A 20 -13.15 -13.03 10.55
N LEU A 21 -12.50 -12.97 9.39
CA LEU A 21 -13.11 -13.38 8.13
C LEU A 21 -13.13 -14.91 8.06
N ALA A 22 -14.31 -15.48 7.86
CA ALA A 22 -14.44 -16.90 7.54
C ALA A 22 -14.10 -17.16 6.07
N MET A 23 -14.38 -16.17 5.22
CA MET A 23 -14.25 -16.29 3.78
C MET A 23 -13.79 -14.93 3.21
N PHE A 24 -12.73 -14.93 2.40
CA PHE A 24 -12.24 -13.75 1.69
C PHE A 24 -13.02 -13.60 0.39
N GLU A 25 -13.49 -12.37 0.12
CA GLU A 25 -14.32 -12.03 -1.06
C GLU A 25 -15.57 -12.90 -1.26
N GLY A 26 -16.02 -13.61 -0.23
CA GLY A 26 -17.18 -14.52 -0.34
C GLY A 26 -16.89 -15.79 -1.13
N VAL A 27 -15.65 -16.09 -1.47
CA VAL A 27 -15.24 -17.19 -2.35
C VAL A 27 -14.16 -18.08 -1.72
N TYR A 28 -13.17 -17.49 -1.05
CA TYR A 28 -11.99 -18.21 -0.57
C TYR A 28 -12.05 -18.46 0.92
N ASP A 29 -12.05 -19.71 1.36
CA ASP A 29 -11.91 -20.07 2.75
C ASP A 29 -10.54 -19.65 3.28
N VAL A 30 -10.53 -18.88 4.39
CA VAL A 30 -9.31 -18.37 5.01
C VAL A 30 -9.20 -18.80 6.48
N PRO A 31 -9.06 -20.10 6.76
CA PRO A 31 -9.08 -20.61 8.13
C PRO A 31 -7.92 -20.12 8.99
N ARG A 32 -6.84 -19.63 8.35
CA ARG A 32 -5.69 -19.01 9.03
C ARG A 32 -5.75 -17.47 9.02
N GLY A 33 -6.87 -16.88 8.57
CA GLY A 33 -7.00 -15.44 8.37
C GLY A 33 -6.25 -14.93 7.14
N VAL A 34 -6.14 -13.61 7.06
CA VAL A 34 -5.47 -12.88 5.96
C VAL A 34 -4.55 -11.84 6.57
N SER A 35 -3.36 -11.65 6.01
CA SER A 35 -2.54 -10.46 6.27
C SER A 35 -2.77 -9.45 5.14
N PHE A 36 -3.24 -8.26 5.51
CA PHE A 36 -3.34 -7.12 4.59
C PHE A 36 -2.00 -6.40 4.62
N ASN A 37 -1.23 -6.54 3.55
CA ASN A 37 0.17 -6.12 3.54
C ASN A 37 0.31 -4.69 3.05
N SER A 38 0.86 -3.84 3.89
CA SER A 38 1.29 -2.49 3.57
C SER A 38 2.67 -2.25 4.17
N TYR A 39 3.51 -1.53 3.45
CA TYR A 39 4.89 -1.28 3.85
C TYR A 39 5.18 0.22 3.88
N LEU A 40 5.93 0.65 4.88
CA LEU A 40 6.40 2.02 5.01
C LEU A 40 7.92 2.06 4.81
N LEU A 41 8.36 2.81 3.80
CA LEU A 41 9.76 3.20 3.62
C LEU A 41 10.00 4.53 4.35
N THR A 42 11.05 4.55 5.16
CA THR A 42 11.47 5.73 5.92
C THR A 42 12.88 6.15 5.47
N ASP A 43 12.95 7.13 4.57
CA ASP A 43 14.19 7.67 3.99
C ASP A 43 14.19 9.20 4.08
N GLY A 44 14.86 9.91 3.20
CA GLY A 44 14.75 11.37 3.04
C GLY A 44 13.29 11.79 2.87
N LYS A 45 12.53 11.04 2.09
CA LYS A 45 11.07 11.05 1.98
C LYS A 45 10.48 9.79 2.58
N THR A 46 9.22 9.86 3.00
CA THR A 46 8.46 8.70 3.48
C THR A 46 7.49 8.21 2.40
N VAL A 47 7.45 6.91 2.18
CA VAL A 47 6.59 6.29 1.18
C VAL A 47 5.81 5.14 1.81
N LEU A 48 4.49 5.18 1.69
CA LEU A 48 3.61 4.07 2.03
C LEU A 48 3.23 3.32 0.75
N PHE A 49 3.27 2.00 0.77
CA PHE A 49 2.88 1.13 -0.34
C PHE A 49 1.58 0.43 0.02
N ASP A 50 0.53 0.76 -0.74
CA ASP A 50 -0.86 0.33 -0.54
C ASP A 50 -1.43 0.69 0.84
N THR A 51 -2.70 0.41 1.04
CA THR A 51 -3.38 0.50 2.33
C THR A 51 -3.83 -0.88 2.79
N ALA A 52 -4.96 -0.98 3.48
CA ALA A 52 -5.49 -2.24 3.97
C ALA A 52 -7.02 -2.30 3.76
N ASP A 53 -7.61 -3.43 4.14
CA ASP A 53 -9.06 -3.64 4.15
C ASP A 53 -9.75 -2.82 5.24
N ALA A 54 -10.95 -2.32 4.94
CA ALA A 54 -11.73 -1.48 5.86
C ALA A 54 -12.02 -2.15 7.20
N SER A 55 -12.05 -3.48 7.28
CA SER A 55 -12.27 -4.23 8.53
C SER A 55 -11.13 -4.06 9.55
N VAL A 56 -9.95 -3.67 9.10
CA VAL A 56 -8.75 -3.45 9.93
C VAL A 56 -8.27 -2.00 9.94
N CYS A 57 -9.00 -1.07 9.32
CA CYS A 57 -8.66 0.33 9.13
C CYS A 57 -8.04 1.00 10.36
N ARG A 58 -8.67 0.85 11.53
CA ARG A 58 -8.16 1.49 12.76
C ARG A 58 -6.76 1.01 13.13
N VAL A 59 -6.52 -0.30 13.08
CA VAL A 59 -5.22 -0.89 13.43
C VAL A 59 -4.17 -0.46 12.41
N PHE A 60 -4.51 -0.53 11.13
CA PHE A 60 -3.66 -0.08 10.04
C PHE A 60 -3.22 1.39 10.21
N LEU A 61 -4.17 2.30 10.42
CA LEU A 61 -3.85 3.73 10.61
C LEU A 61 -3.02 4.01 11.87
N GLU A 62 -3.25 3.25 12.95
CA GLU A 62 -2.41 3.31 14.17
C GLU A 62 -0.98 2.81 13.87
N ASN A 63 -0.82 1.75 13.08
CA ASN A 63 0.48 1.22 12.67
C ASN A 63 1.25 2.21 11.79
N VAL A 64 0.58 2.83 10.81
CA VAL A 64 1.17 3.87 9.95
C VAL A 64 1.65 5.07 10.79
N ALA A 65 0.79 5.56 11.69
CA ALA A 65 1.14 6.68 12.58
C ALA A 65 2.35 6.35 13.47
N HIS A 66 2.41 5.11 13.99
CA HIS A 66 3.55 4.62 14.76
C HIS A 66 4.83 4.55 13.93
N GLY A 67 4.74 3.98 12.72
CA GLY A 67 5.89 3.87 11.81
C GLY A 67 6.42 5.22 11.36
N LEU A 68 5.54 6.19 11.09
CA LEU A 68 5.92 7.56 10.74
C LEU A 68 6.63 8.29 11.89
N ASN A 69 6.34 7.94 13.15
CA ASN A 69 6.95 8.53 14.32
C ASN A 69 7.00 10.07 14.29
N GLY A 70 5.90 10.70 13.90
CA GLY A 70 5.76 12.16 13.78
C GLY A 70 6.28 12.77 12.47
N ARG A 71 6.81 12.00 11.56
CA ARG A 71 7.16 12.46 10.21
C ARG A 71 5.89 12.64 9.36
N ALA A 72 5.97 13.53 8.36
CA ALA A 72 4.95 13.61 7.33
C ALA A 72 4.96 12.34 6.46
N LEU A 73 3.81 11.99 5.87
CA LEU A 73 3.74 11.01 4.80
C LEU A 73 3.85 11.75 3.46
N ASP A 74 4.98 11.59 2.76
CA ASP A 74 5.20 12.30 1.50
C ASP A 74 4.45 11.64 0.34
N TYR A 75 4.51 10.30 0.24
CA TYR A 75 3.93 9.55 -0.88
C TYR A 75 3.11 8.35 -0.41
N LEU A 76 2.00 8.11 -1.11
CA LEU A 76 1.27 6.86 -1.12
C LEU A 76 1.40 6.25 -2.51
N VAL A 77 2.11 5.14 -2.65
CA VAL A 77 2.15 4.35 -3.89
C VAL A 77 0.98 3.38 -3.86
N VAL A 78 0.05 3.54 -4.79
CA VAL A 78 -1.09 2.63 -4.98
C VAL A 78 -0.72 1.64 -6.07
N GLN A 79 -0.37 0.43 -5.67
CA GLN A 79 0.02 -0.64 -6.57
C GLN A 79 -1.20 -1.42 -7.07
N HIS A 80 -2.24 -1.52 -6.23
CA HIS A 80 -3.45 -2.28 -6.52
C HIS A 80 -4.70 -1.59 -5.95
N MET A 81 -5.82 -1.74 -6.65
CA MET A 81 -7.09 -1.05 -6.31
C MET A 81 -8.16 -1.99 -5.74
N GLU A 82 -7.84 -3.26 -5.54
CA GLU A 82 -8.72 -4.17 -4.82
C GLU A 82 -8.96 -3.66 -3.38
N PRO A 83 -10.16 -3.82 -2.80
CA PRO A 83 -10.49 -3.21 -1.51
C PRO A 83 -9.54 -3.51 -0.37
N ASP A 84 -8.92 -4.68 -0.34
CA ASP A 84 -7.93 -5.05 0.68
C ASP A 84 -6.58 -4.33 0.57
N HIS A 85 -6.34 -3.65 -0.57
CA HIS A 85 -5.21 -2.74 -0.79
C HIS A 85 -5.62 -1.27 -0.79
N ALA A 86 -6.89 -0.95 -1.04
CA ALA A 86 -7.30 0.40 -1.37
C ALA A 86 -8.38 1.01 -0.45
N ALA A 87 -9.07 0.21 0.36
CA ALA A 87 -10.23 0.69 1.10
C ALA A 87 -9.92 1.87 2.04
N ASP A 88 -8.73 1.92 2.61
CA ASP A 88 -8.36 2.94 3.58
C ASP A 88 -7.68 4.18 2.97
N ILE A 89 -7.57 4.27 1.63
CA ILE A 89 -6.94 5.41 0.94
C ILE A 89 -7.58 6.73 1.37
N ARG A 90 -8.90 6.80 1.39
CA ARG A 90 -9.62 8.01 1.76
C ARG A 90 -9.31 8.45 3.19
N ASP A 91 -9.40 7.54 4.14
CA ASP A 91 -9.15 7.84 5.56
C ASP A 91 -7.70 8.23 5.83
N LEU A 92 -6.75 7.59 5.12
CA LEU A 92 -5.34 7.96 5.14
C LEU A 92 -5.13 9.39 4.62
N LEU A 93 -5.70 9.72 3.45
CA LEU A 93 -5.53 11.03 2.82
C LEU A 93 -6.21 12.17 3.58
N VAL A 94 -7.25 11.89 4.37
CA VAL A 94 -7.84 12.86 5.31
C VAL A 94 -6.87 13.17 6.45
N ARG A 95 -6.15 12.16 6.96
CA ARG A 95 -5.15 12.35 8.03
C ARG A 95 -3.85 12.98 7.53
N HIS A 96 -3.51 12.74 6.27
CA HIS A 96 -2.28 13.21 5.62
C HIS A 96 -2.61 14.02 4.37
N PRO A 97 -3.12 15.28 4.54
CA PRO A 97 -3.63 16.08 3.43
C PRO A 97 -2.57 16.47 2.40
N GLU A 98 -1.30 16.48 2.76
CA GLU A 98 -0.18 16.84 1.88
C GLU A 98 0.41 15.66 1.10
N THR A 99 -0.07 14.43 1.35
CA THR A 99 0.47 13.23 0.69
C THR A 99 0.16 13.24 -0.81
N THR A 100 1.17 12.98 -1.62
CA THR A 100 1.01 12.74 -3.06
C THR A 100 0.72 11.26 -3.31
N VAL A 101 -0.35 10.98 -4.04
CA VAL A 101 -0.68 9.61 -4.49
C VAL A 101 0.06 9.32 -5.78
N VAL A 102 0.85 8.25 -5.80
CA VAL A 102 1.60 7.77 -6.97
C VAL A 102 0.92 6.49 -7.46
N CYS A 103 0.47 6.46 -8.70
CA CYS A 103 -0.28 5.30 -9.22
C CYS A 103 -0.25 5.24 -10.75
N SER A 104 -0.70 4.13 -11.33
CA SER A 104 -0.90 4.00 -12.77
C SER A 104 -2.07 4.89 -13.26
N ALA A 105 -2.12 5.16 -14.57
CA ALA A 105 -3.24 5.89 -15.17
C ALA A 105 -4.58 5.16 -14.99
N ALA A 106 -4.56 3.82 -15.02
CA ALA A 106 -5.76 3.02 -14.79
C ALA A 106 -6.22 3.12 -13.32
N ALA A 107 -5.30 3.01 -12.35
CA ALA A 107 -5.60 3.17 -10.93
C ALA A 107 -6.14 4.58 -10.62
N LYS A 108 -5.63 5.63 -11.25
CA LYS A 108 -6.19 6.99 -11.13
C LYS A 108 -7.68 7.04 -11.50
N ASN A 109 -8.07 6.37 -12.59
CA ASN A 109 -9.47 6.33 -13.00
C ASN A 109 -10.33 5.56 -11.99
N MET A 110 -9.81 4.45 -11.45
CA MET A 110 -10.49 3.66 -10.42
C MET A 110 -10.62 4.42 -9.11
N LEU A 111 -9.61 5.20 -8.69
CA LEU A 111 -9.68 6.09 -7.54
C LEU A 111 -10.87 7.06 -7.65
N ALA A 112 -11.06 7.68 -8.81
CA ALA A 112 -12.19 8.57 -9.06
C ALA A 112 -13.55 7.84 -9.02
N GLN A 113 -13.60 6.59 -9.48
CA GLN A 113 -14.81 5.76 -9.46
C GLN A 113 -15.16 5.29 -8.03
N PHE A 114 -14.17 4.91 -7.22
CA PHE A 114 -14.38 4.35 -5.89
C PHE A 114 -14.61 5.43 -4.83
N PHE A 115 -13.88 6.53 -4.91
CA PHE A 115 -13.87 7.56 -3.86
C PHE A 115 -14.45 8.90 -4.29
N GLY A 116 -14.85 9.04 -5.56
CA GLY A 116 -15.35 10.28 -6.11
C GLY A 116 -14.24 11.27 -6.49
N PRO A 117 -14.62 12.49 -6.92
CA PRO A 117 -13.68 13.54 -7.30
C PRO A 117 -12.98 14.17 -6.08
N GLY A 118 -11.89 14.89 -6.32
CA GLY A 118 -11.22 15.72 -5.31
C GLY A 118 -9.79 15.31 -5.01
N TYR A 119 -9.28 14.27 -5.68
CA TYR A 119 -7.90 13.80 -5.51
C TYR A 119 -6.96 14.21 -6.65
N GLU A 120 -7.47 14.80 -7.73
CA GLU A 120 -6.76 15.03 -8.98
C GLU A 120 -5.50 15.89 -8.81
N GLY A 121 -5.56 16.89 -7.93
CA GLY A 121 -4.42 17.77 -7.61
C GLY A 121 -3.30 17.10 -6.80
N ARG A 122 -3.54 15.88 -6.33
CA ARG A 122 -2.63 15.13 -5.46
C ARG A 122 -2.12 13.84 -6.11
N ILE A 123 -2.48 13.57 -7.36
CA ILE A 123 -2.13 12.34 -8.06
C ILE A 123 -0.98 12.58 -9.02
N SER A 124 0.11 11.85 -8.82
CA SER A 124 1.22 11.71 -9.76
C SER A 124 1.07 10.39 -10.50
N VAL A 125 0.79 10.46 -11.80
CA VAL A 125 0.66 9.27 -12.64
C VAL A 125 2.03 8.80 -13.09
N VAL A 126 2.30 7.52 -12.90
CA VAL A 126 3.53 6.84 -13.33
C VAL A 126 3.22 5.69 -14.28
N LYS A 127 4.23 5.27 -15.02
CA LYS A 127 4.18 4.18 -16.01
C LYS A 127 5.42 3.32 -15.90
N GLU A 128 5.46 2.27 -16.69
CA GLU A 128 6.63 1.40 -16.87
C GLU A 128 7.92 2.20 -17.07
N GLY A 129 8.91 1.91 -16.23
CA GLY A 129 10.24 2.51 -16.29
C GLY A 129 10.39 3.89 -15.63
N ASP A 130 9.28 4.51 -15.17
CA ASP A 130 9.38 5.73 -14.36
C ASP A 130 10.02 5.42 -13.00
N THR A 131 10.62 6.44 -12.38
CA THR A 131 11.32 6.30 -11.10
C THR A 131 10.90 7.37 -10.10
N LEU A 132 11.04 7.05 -8.81
CA LEU A 132 10.87 7.99 -7.70
C LEU A 132 12.09 7.90 -6.79
N CYS A 133 12.85 9.00 -6.68
CA CYS A 133 13.93 9.12 -5.72
C CYS A 133 13.39 9.64 -4.38
N THR A 134 13.69 8.95 -3.28
CA THR A 134 13.24 9.30 -1.94
C THR A 134 14.36 9.85 -1.04
N GLY A 135 15.58 9.84 -1.56
CA GLY A 135 16.81 10.21 -0.87
C GLY A 135 17.90 9.19 -1.20
N ARG A 136 18.11 8.20 -0.35
CA ARG A 136 19.02 7.07 -0.59
C ARG A 136 18.41 6.06 -1.55
N HIS A 137 17.09 5.86 -1.52
CA HIS A 137 16.38 4.88 -2.32
C HIS A 137 15.94 5.44 -3.67
N THR A 138 16.00 4.58 -4.69
CA THR A 138 15.42 4.82 -6.01
C THR A 138 14.43 3.70 -6.31
N LEU A 139 13.18 4.09 -6.41
CA LEU A 139 12.05 3.19 -6.68
C LEU A 139 11.76 3.20 -8.18
N HIS A 140 11.73 2.03 -8.80
CA HIS A 140 11.37 1.82 -10.21
C HIS A 140 9.97 1.24 -10.28
N PHE A 141 9.14 1.82 -11.13
CA PHE A 141 7.78 1.32 -11.34
C PHE A 141 7.76 0.32 -12.49
N VAL A 142 7.16 -0.84 -12.24
CA VAL A 142 7.03 -1.96 -13.17
C VAL A 142 5.55 -2.21 -13.39
N ALA A 143 5.07 -2.00 -14.62
CA ALA A 143 3.68 -2.27 -14.95
C ALA A 143 3.42 -3.78 -15.00
N ALA A 144 2.40 -4.25 -14.29
CA ALA A 144 2.00 -5.64 -14.25
C ALA A 144 0.49 -5.81 -14.58
N PRO A 145 0.02 -5.30 -15.74
CA PRO A 145 -1.39 -5.33 -16.08
C PRO A 145 -1.91 -6.76 -16.15
N MET A 146 -3.10 -7.00 -15.58
CA MET A 146 -3.74 -8.31 -15.47
C MET A 146 -3.05 -9.32 -14.54
N VAL A 147 -2.20 -8.82 -13.63
CA VAL A 147 -1.59 -9.63 -12.59
C VAL A 147 -2.06 -9.09 -11.20
N HIS A 148 -3.35 -9.31 -10.75
CA HIS A 148 -4.40 -9.97 -11.55
C HIS A 148 -5.41 -8.97 -12.12
N TRP A 149 -5.39 -7.69 -11.73
CA TRP A 149 -6.23 -6.61 -12.24
C TRP A 149 -5.49 -5.74 -13.26
N PRO A 150 -6.23 -4.95 -14.10
CA PRO A 150 -5.62 -4.23 -15.23
C PRO A 150 -4.72 -3.06 -14.83
N GLU A 151 -4.85 -2.53 -13.62
CA GLU A 151 -4.12 -1.35 -13.15
C GLU A 151 -2.84 -1.68 -12.37
N VAL A 152 -2.58 -2.94 -12.10
CA VAL A 152 -1.52 -3.36 -11.16
C VAL A 152 -0.15 -2.79 -11.56
N LEU A 153 0.50 -2.23 -10.55
CA LEU A 153 1.84 -1.66 -10.60
C LEU A 153 2.68 -2.34 -9.52
N MET A 154 3.87 -2.79 -9.84
CA MET A 154 4.85 -3.25 -8.87
C MET A 154 5.92 -2.17 -8.67
N THR A 155 6.60 -2.19 -7.54
CA THR A 155 7.69 -1.27 -7.24
C THR A 155 8.95 -2.03 -6.91
N TYR A 156 10.02 -1.79 -7.65
CA TYR A 156 11.35 -2.32 -7.38
C TYR A 156 12.25 -1.25 -6.79
N ASP A 157 12.73 -1.49 -5.58
CA ASP A 157 13.77 -0.67 -4.96
C ASP A 157 15.15 -1.18 -5.37
N GLU A 158 15.85 -0.40 -6.18
CA GLU A 158 17.16 -0.80 -6.67
C GLU A 158 18.24 -0.74 -5.56
N THR A 159 18.02 0.04 -4.51
CA THR A 159 18.98 0.22 -3.41
C THR A 159 19.05 -1.03 -2.54
N ASP A 160 17.91 -1.50 -2.07
CA ASP A 160 17.82 -2.67 -1.18
C ASP A 160 17.51 -3.97 -1.92
N LYS A 161 17.39 -3.93 -3.27
CA LYS A 161 17.04 -5.08 -4.13
C LYS A 161 15.72 -5.74 -3.72
N LEU A 162 14.74 -4.91 -3.35
CA LEU A 162 13.46 -5.32 -2.81
C LEU A 162 12.36 -5.08 -3.84
N LEU A 163 11.51 -6.09 -4.08
CA LEU A 163 10.37 -5.98 -4.97
C LEU A 163 9.07 -6.03 -4.15
N LEU A 164 8.26 -4.97 -4.26
CA LEU A 164 6.92 -4.88 -3.69
C LEU A 164 5.93 -5.23 -4.80
N THR A 165 5.17 -6.30 -4.62
CA THR A 165 4.47 -7.00 -5.71
C THR A 165 2.96 -6.94 -5.63
N ALA A 166 2.38 -6.20 -4.66
CA ALA A 166 0.97 -6.34 -4.31
C ALA A 166 0.64 -7.83 -4.07
N ASP A 167 -0.32 -8.42 -4.81
CA ASP A 167 -0.76 -9.80 -4.63
C ASP A 167 0.10 -10.86 -5.30
N ALA A 168 0.94 -10.45 -6.25
CA ALA A 168 1.75 -11.42 -6.97
C ALA A 168 2.66 -12.19 -5.99
N PHE A 169 2.70 -13.51 -6.15
CA PHE A 169 3.45 -14.45 -5.29
C PHE A 169 2.92 -14.58 -3.85
N GLY A 170 1.78 -13.96 -3.54
CA GLY A 170 1.15 -14.02 -2.23
C GLY A 170 0.43 -15.32 -1.94
N THR A 171 0.08 -15.52 -0.67
CA THR A 171 -0.80 -16.61 -0.21
C THR A 171 -1.59 -16.13 1.01
N PHE A 172 -2.77 -16.70 1.23
CA PHE A 172 -3.59 -16.36 2.39
C PHE A 172 -2.97 -16.89 3.69
N GLY A 173 -3.03 -16.05 4.71
CA GLY A 173 -2.63 -16.38 6.07
C GLY A 173 -2.30 -15.14 6.88
N ALA A 174 -2.86 -15.04 8.08
CA ALA A 174 -2.48 -14.01 9.03
C ALA A 174 -1.05 -14.29 9.55
N LEU A 175 -0.26 -13.25 9.74
CA LEU A 175 1.07 -13.37 10.32
C LEU A 175 0.95 -13.83 11.78
N ASN A 176 1.81 -14.74 12.19
CA ASN A 176 1.88 -15.14 13.59
C ASN A 176 2.57 -14.04 14.40
N GLY A 177 1.83 -13.53 15.40
CA GLY A 177 2.31 -12.52 16.34
C GLY A 177 3.31 -13.06 17.32
#